data_8ae1f51130923c26b27ed7699e1203e1
#
_entry.id   8ae1f51130923c26b27ed7699e1203e1
#
_cell.length_a   1.000
_cell.length_b   1.000
_cell.length_c   1.000
_cell.angle_alpha   90.00
_cell.angle_beta   90.00
_cell.angle_gamma   90.00
#
_symmetry.space_group_name_H-M   'P 1'
#
loop_
_entity.id
_entity.type
_entity.pdbx_description
1 polymer ?
#
loop_
_entity_poly.entity_id
_entity_poly.type
_entity_poly.pdbx_seq_one_letter_code
_entity_poly.pdbx_strand_id
1 'polypeptide(L)'
;MKKKKTELIKQIKNYLLKPKDKEQLADILKSAFDKNMMDSDALMMLEGVLNVSEMHVRDIMIPRSQMDVIDISKKIEEFIPFVIQTCHSRFPVIEEGINNVIGILLAKDLLRFTSGQEFEVRDNLRPAIFVPESKRLNILLKDFRTNRNHIAIVVDEYGGVSGMVTIEDVLEQIVGDIEDEFDYDETEDNIIEDQERQF
;
A
#
# COMPACT_ATOMS: atom_id res chain seq x y z
N MET A 1 -22.25 48.90 -19.66
CA MET A 1 -22.81 48.37 -18.38
C MET A 1 -23.06 46.86 -18.36
N LYS A 2 -23.56 46.20 -19.42
CA LYS A 2 -23.83 44.76 -19.46
C LYS A 2 -22.60 43.85 -19.23
N LYS A 3 -21.41 44.15 -19.81
CA LYS A 3 -20.18 43.37 -19.63
C LYS A 3 -19.68 43.31 -18.16
N LYS A 4 -19.70 44.44 -17.43
CA LYS A 4 -19.30 44.48 -16.01
C LYS A 4 -20.23 43.63 -15.11
N LYS A 5 -21.54 43.61 -15.39
CA LYS A 5 -22.51 42.84 -14.63
C LYS A 5 -22.33 41.34 -14.85
N THR A 6 -21.99 40.91 -16.07
CA THR A 6 -21.69 39.51 -16.42
C THR A 6 -20.38 39.04 -15.77
N GLU A 7 -19.37 39.90 -15.71
CA GLU A 7 -18.09 39.59 -15.06
C GLU A 7 -18.23 39.46 -13.54
N LEU A 8 -19.02 40.33 -12.93
CA LEU A 8 -19.33 40.33 -11.50
C LEU A 8 -20.13 39.05 -11.12
N ILE A 9 -21.11 38.67 -11.92
CA ILE A 9 -21.90 37.46 -11.72
C ILE A 9 -21.01 36.20 -11.85
N LYS A 10 -20.04 36.22 -12.78
CA LYS A 10 -19.07 35.11 -12.97
C LYS A 10 -18.11 35.00 -11.80
N GLN A 11 -17.65 36.13 -11.25
CA GLN A 11 -16.80 36.20 -10.05
C GLN A 11 -17.54 35.71 -8.80
N ILE A 12 -18.79 36.14 -8.60
CA ILE A 12 -19.62 35.71 -7.49
C ILE A 12 -19.92 34.19 -7.61
N LYS A 13 -20.24 33.71 -8.82
CA LYS A 13 -20.46 32.28 -9.08
C LYS A 13 -19.20 31.43 -8.79
N ASN A 14 -18.03 31.90 -9.23
CA ASN A 14 -16.75 31.24 -8.93
C ASN A 14 -16.38 31.30 -7.44
N TYR A 15 -16.79 32.32 -6.70
CA TYR A 15 -16.53 32.42 -5.26
C TYR A 15 -17.48 31.50 -4.46
N LEU A 16 -18.74 31.39 -4.88
CA LEU A 16 -19.75 30.51 -4.27
C LEU A 16 -19.54 29.02 -4.58
N LEU A 17 -18.81 28.70 -5.67
CA LEU A 17 -18.51 27.34 -6.10
C LEU A 17 -17.17 26.82 -5.60
N LYS A 18 -16.42 27.58 -4.78
CA LYS A 18 -15.19 27.09 -4.17
C LYS A 18 -15.55 26.19 -2.99
N PRO A 19 -15.08 24.94 -3.00
CA PRO A 19 -15.28 24.07 -1.84
C PRO A 19 -14.61 24.69 -0.61
N LYS A 20 -15.31 24.71 0.51
CA LYS A 20 -14.82 25.27 1.78
C LYS A 20 -14.26 24.17 2.69
N ASP A 21 -14.65 22.94 2.44
CA ASP A 21 -14.26 21.77 3.19
C ASP A 21 -14.14 20.55 2.26
N LYS A 22 -13.69 19.44 2.82
CA LYS A 22 -13.48 18.17 2.11
C LYS A 22 -14.80 17.57 1.61
N GLU A 23 -15.86 17.72 2.38
CA GLU A 23 -17.19 17.19 2.04
C GLU A 23 -17.72 17.85 0.75
N GLN A 24 -17.64 19.18 0.68
CA GLN A 24 -18.00 19.92 -0.54
C GLN A 24 -17.12 19.57 -1.73
N LEU A 25 -15.83 19.25 -1.49
CA LEU A 25 -14.93 18.80 -2.56
C LEU A 25 -15.37 17.42 -3.08
N ALA A 26 -15.72 16.50 -2.19
CA ALA A 26 -16.24 15.17 -2.56
C ALA A 26 -17.55 15.29 -3.37
N ASP A 27 -18.48 16.18 -2.97
CA ASP A 27 -19.71 16.45 -3.72
C ASP A 27 -19.43 16.98 -5.14
N ILE A 28 -18.42 17.82 -5.30
CA ILE A 28 -18.01 18.33 -6.62
C ILE A 28 -17.46 17.20 -7.48
N LEU A 29 -16.64 16.29 -6.93
CA LEU A 29 -16.11 15.13 -7.65
C LEU A 29 -17.24 14.21 -8.09
N LYS A 30 -18.18 13.92 -7.20
CA LYS A 30 -19.35 13.11 -7.51
C LYS A 30 -20.25 13.75 -8.59
N SER A 31 -20.46 15.07 -8.51
CA SER A 31 -21.19 15.81 -9.57
C SER A 31 -20.46 15.80 -10.92
N ALA A 32 -19.11 15.74 -10.92
CA ALA A 32 -18.34 15.62 -12.15
C ALA A 32 -18.49 14.21 -12.75
N PHE A 33 -18.49 13.17 -11.93
CA PHE A 33 -18.76 11.80 -12.34
C PHE A 33 -20.17 11.67 -12.95
N ASP A 34 -21.22 12.18 -12.30
CA ASP A 34 -22.60 12.17 -12.79
C ASP A 34 -22.76 12.84 -14.16
N LYS A 35 -21.85 13.77 -14.49
CA LYS A 35 -21.79 14.46 -15.79
C LYS A 35 -20.88 13.78 -16.82
N ASN A 36 -20.43 12.55 -16.56
CA ASN A 36 -19.51 11.78 -17.39
C ASN A 36 -18.19 12.54 -17.70
N MET A 37 -17.67 13.34 -16.75
CA MET A 37 -16.37 14.03 -16.87
C MET A 37 -15.21 13.16 -16.41
N MET A 38 -15.48 12.05 -15.73
CA MET A 38 -14.53 11.02 -15.29
C MET A 38 -15.26 9.67 -15.18
N ASP A 39 -14.50 8.58 -15.17
CA ASP A 39 -15.01 7.23 -14.91
C ASP A 39 -15.07 6.92 -13.40
N SER A 40 -15.58 5.72 -13.06
CA SER A 40 -15.71 5.25 -11.68
C SER A 40 -14.37 5.13 -10.97
N ASP A 41 -13.36 4.63 -11.69
CA ASP A 41 -12.04 4.34 -11.13
C ASP A 41 -11.32 5.65 -10.79
N ALA A 42 -11.40 6.66 -11.66
CA ALA A 42 -10.85 7.97 -11.37
C ALA A 42 -11.54 8.63 -10.17
N LEU A 43 -12.87 8.48 -10.01
CA LEU A 43 -13.58 8.98 -8.84
C LEU A 43 -13.10 8.28 -7.58
N MET A 44 -13.03 6.94 -7.59
CA MET A 44 -12.56 6.13 -6.46
C MET A 44 -11.15 6.52 -6.03
N MET A 45 -10.21 6.65 -6.98
CA MET A 45 -8.84 7.08 -6.69
C MET A 45 -8.78 8.48 -6.07
N LEU A 46 -9.59 9.43 -6.56
CA LEU A 46 -9.64 10.78 -6.00
C LEU A 46 -10.20 10.81 -4.57
N GLU A 47 -11.22 10.00 -4.28
CA GLU A 47 -11.75 9.81 -2.94
C GLU A 47 -10.71 9.15 -2.03
N GLY A 48 -9.99 8.13 -2.52
CA GLY A 48 -8.88 7.47 -1.83
C GLY A 48 -7.78 8.46 -1.42
N VAL A 49 -7.35 9.34 -2.32
CA VAL A 49 -6.35 10.38 -2.02
C VAL A 49 -6.83 11.32 -0.90
N LEU A 50 -8.12 11.70 -0.92
CA LEU A 50 -8.69 12.53 0.14
C LEU A 50 -8.71 11.78 1.48
N ASN A 51 -9.02 10.49 1.50
CA ASN A 51 -9.10 9.68 2.70
C ASN A 51 -7.72 9.43 3.33
N VAL A 52 -6.73 9.05 2.54
CA VAL A 52 -5.34 8.83 3.00
C VAL A 52 -4.76 10.02 3.75
N SER A 53 -5.21 11.24 3.45
CA SER A 53 -4.75 12.45 4.15
C SER A 53 -5.15 12.50 5.64
N GLU A 54 -6.18 11.76 6.04
CA GLU A 54 -6.72 11.73 7.41
C GLU A 54 -6.37 10.44 8.16
N MET A 55 -6.06 9.36 7.44
CA MET A 55 -5.72 8.06 7.99
C MET A 55 -4.36 8.06 8.66
N HIS A 56 -4.20 7.16 9.62
CA HIS A 56 -2.96 6.92 10.36
C HIS A 56 -2.42 5.52 10.06
N VAL A 57 -1.16 5.28 10.35
CA VAL A 57 -0.48 4.00 10.14
C VAL A 57 -1.22 2.84 10.82
N ARG A 58 -1.71 3.04 12.05
CA ARG A 58 -2.49 2.03 12.79
C ARG A 58 -3.75 1.55 12.09
N ASP A 59 -4.30 2.36 11.17
CA ASP A 59 -5.57 2.05 10.51
C ASP A 59 -5.40 0.99 9.40
N ILE A 60 -4.15 0.83 8.88
CA ILE A 60 -3.83 -0.08 7.76
C ILE A 60 -2.67 -1.03 8.02
N MET A 61 -1.93 -0.87 9.13
CA MET A 61 -0.75 -1.70 9.41
C MET A 61 -1.12 -3.18 9.51
N ILE A 62 -0.19 -4.03 9.09
CA ILE A 62 -0.22 -5.45 9.40
C ILE A 62 0.10 -5.60 10.89
N PRO A 63 -0.81 -6.13 11.71
CA PRO A 63 -0.60 -6.27 13.15
C PRO A 63 0.58 -7.21 13.46
N ARG A 64 1.23 -7.00 14.58
CA ARG A 64 2.36 -7.82 15.06
C ARG A 64 2.11 -9.33 14.97
N SER A 65 0.90 -9.78 15.28
CA SER A 65 0.54 -11.21 15.27
C SER A 65 0.46 -11.82 13.87
N GLN A 66 0.41 -10.98 12.83
CA GLN A 66 0.31 -11.38 11.42
C GLN A 66 1.59 -11.06 10.63
N MET A 67 2.62 -10.53 11.30
CA MET A 67 3.89 -10.23 10.64
C MET A 67 4.65 -11.49 10.26
N ASP A 68 5.00 -11.61 9.00
CA ASP A 68 5.93 -12.61 8.52
C ASP A 68 7.37 -12.13 8.76
N VAL A 69 8.06 -12.79 9.69
CA VAL A 69 9.40 -12.41 10.13
C VAL A 69 10.38 -13.58 10.03
N ILE A 70 11.65 -13.28 9.86
CA ILE A 70 12.75 -14.25 9.89
C ILE A 70 13.49 -14.13 11.20
N ASP A 71 13.62 -15.23 11.94
CA ASP A 71 14.47 -15.31 13.12
C ASP A 71 15.91 -15.60 12.69
N ILE A 72 16.84 -14.71 13.04
CA ILE A 72 18.25 -14.81 12.66
C ILE A 72 18.96 -16.02 13.26
N SER A 73 18.42 -16.61 14.34
CA SER A 73 18.97 -17.82 14.96
C SER A 73 18.77 -19.08 14.10
N LYS A 74 17.81 -19.04 13.15
CA LYS A 74 17.53 -20.15 12.22
C LYS A 74 18.52 -20.15 11.07
N LYS A 75 18.84 -21.36 10.59
CA LYS A 75 19.65 -21.52 9.38
C LYS A 75 18.85 -21.12 8.15
N ILE A 76 19.57 -20.71 7.11
CA ILE A 76 18.94 -20.22 5.87
C ILE A 76 18.04 -21.30 5.23
N GLU A 77 18.51 -22.57 5.24
CA GLU A 77 17.77 -23.70 4.70
C GLU A 77 16.43 -23.93 5.40
N GLU A 78 16.30 -23.52 6.66
CA GLU A 78 15.09 -23.71 7.46
C GLU A 78 14.01 -22.67 7.12
N PHE A 79 14.38 -21.46 6.72
CA PHE A 79 13.40 -20.41 6.41
C PHE A 79 13.19 -20.17 4.91
N ILE A 80 14.05 -20.67 4.02
CA ILE A 80 13.84 -20.55 2.56
C ILE A 80 12.46 -21.06 2.12
N PRO A 81 11.97 -22.25 2.56
CA PRO A 81 10.65 -22.72 2.18
C PRO A 81 9.54 -21.73 2.56
N PHE A 82 9.64 -21.11 3.72
CA PHE A 82 8.71 -20.07 4.18
C PHE A 82 8.75 -18.84 3.28
N VAL A 83 9.94 -18.34 2.93
CA VAL A 83 10.10 -17.20 2.02
C VAL A 83 9.49 -17.49 0.64
N ILE A 84 9.66 -18.70 0.14
CA ILE A 84 9.08 -19.14 -1.14
C ILE A 84 7.55 -19.20 -1.05
N GLN A 85 7.02 -19.77 0.04
CA GLN A 85 5.58 -19.93 0.24
C GLN A 85 4.84 -18.60 0.37
N THR A 86 5.42 -17.64 1.09
CA THR A 86 4.79 -16.33 1.34
C THR A 86 4.93 -15.35 0.18
N CYS A 87 5.86 -15.59 -0.75
CA CYS A 87 6.14 -14.76 -1.93
C CYS A 87 6.44 -13.28 -1.61
N HIS A 88 6.71 -12.91 -0.35
CA HIS A 88 7.03 -11.54 -0.01
C HIS A 88 8.43 -11.13 -0.49
N SER A 89 8.58 -9.89 -0.90
CA SER A 89 9.86 -9.34 -1.35
C SER A 89 10.78 -8.93 -0.20
N ARG A 90 10.24 -8.65 1.00
CA ARG A 90 10.97 -8.09 2.14
C ARG A 90 10.48 -8.71 3.45
N PHE A 91 11.43 -9.11 4.28
CA PHE A 91 11.16 -9.73 5.58
C PHE A 91 11.85 -8.95 6.67
N PRO A 92 11.13 -8.52 7.72
CA PRO A 92 11.76 -8.10 8.96
C PRO A 92 12.55 -9.27 9.57
N VAL A 93 13.79 -9.01 9.97
CA VAL A 93 14.63 -10.00 10.67
C VAL A 93 14.68 -9.64 12.14
N ILE A 94 14.37 -10.62 12.96
CA ILE A 94 14.31 -10.48 14.42
C ILE A 94 15.44 -11.26 15.10
N GLU A 95 15.81 -10.79 16.28
CA GLU A 95 16.76 -11.45 17.20
C GLU A 95 16.17 -11.46 18.61
N GLU A 96 16.16 -12.63 19.26
CA GLU A 96 15.63 -12.81 20.63
C GLU A 96 14.14 -12.44 20.81
N GLY A 97 13.39 -12.29 19.72
CA GLY A 97 11.96 -12.01 19.73
C GLY A 97 11.52 -10.85 18.85
N ILE A 98 10.22 -10.77 18.63
CA ILE A 98 9.62 -9.86 17.64
C ILE A 98 9.79 -8.37 17.96
N ASN A 99 10.08 -8.02 19.25
CA ASN A 99 10.35 -6.63 19.62
C ASN A 99 11.75 -6.14 19.20
N ASN A 100 12.64 -7.06 18.86
CA ASN A 100 14.00 -6.73 18.45
C ASN A 100 14.19 -6.99 16.95
N VAL A 101 13.68 -6.07 16.12
CA VAL A 101 13.89 -6.09 14.67
C VAL A 101 15.26 -5.49 14.36
N ILE A 102 16.19 -6.32 13.88
CA ILE A 102 17.58 -5.94 13.60
C ILE A 102 17.81 -5.44 12.18
N GLY A 103 16.84 -5.65 11.27
CA GLY A 103 16.93 -5.17 9.89
C GLY A 103 15.88 -5.81 8.98
N ILE A 104 16.01 -5.51 7.70
CA ILE A 104 15.13 -6.03 6.63
C ILE A 104 15.96 -6.87 5.67
N LEU A 105 15.59 -8.12 5.44
CA LEU A 105 16.15 -9.00 4.44
C LEU A 105 15.32 -8.89 3.15
N LEU A 106 15.99 -8.76 2.00
CA LEU A 106 15.33 -8.85 0.70
C LEU A 106 15.35 -10.31 0.21
N ALA A 107 14.19 -10.85 -0.14
CA ALA A 107 14.09 -12.23 -0.65
C ALA A 107 15.03 -12.49 -1.84
N LYS A 108 15.20 -11.51 -2.74
CA LYS A 108 16.11 -11.62 -3.88
C LYS A 108 17.58 -11.80 -3.50
N ASP A 109 18.01 -11.33 -2.31
CA ASP A 109 19.40 -11.48 -1.88
C ASP A 109 19.71 -12.94 -1.54
N LEU A 110 18.70 -13.76 -1.22
CA LEU A 110 18.84 -15.21 -1.00
C LEU A 110 19.22 -15.98 -2.27
N LEU A 111 19.02 -15.39 -3.47
CA LEU A 111 19.49 -16.02 -4.73
C LEU A 111 21.01 -16.22 -4.75
N ARG A 112 21.76 -15.40 -4.01
CA ARG A 112 23.22 -15.57 -3.88
C ARG A 112 23.55 -16.84 -3.12
N PHE A 113 22.78 -17.16 -2.07
CA PHE A 113 22.92 -18.41 -1.31
C PHE A 113 22.59 -19.61 -2.21
N THR A 114 21.49 -19.59 -2.95
CA THR A 114 21.10 -20.70 -3.83
C THR A 114 22.10 -20.91 -5.00
N SER A 115 22.90 -19.89 -5.35
CA SER A 115 23.98 -20.03 -6.35
C SER A 115 25.30 -20.57 -5.76
N GLY A 116 25.30 -20.99 -4.49
CA GLY A 116 26.49 -21.57 -3.82
C GLY A 116 27.51 -20.53 -3.34
N GLN A 117 27.15 -19.26 -3.25
CA GLN A 117 28.01 -18.23 -2.67
C GLN A 117 27.89 -18.24 -1.14
N GLU A 118 28.96 -17.87 -0.44
CA GLU A 118 28.88 -17.58 0.98
C GLU A 118 27.88 -16.43 1.23
N PHE A 119 26.95 -16.65 2.14
CA PHE A 119 25.89 -15.70 2.43
C PHE A 119 25.60 -15.67 3.94
N GLU A 120 25.94 -14.56 4.56
CA GLU A 120 25.58 -14.27 5.93
C GLU A 120 24.38 -13.32 5.96
N VAL A 121 23.30 -13.73 6.62
CA VAL A 121 22.07 -12.93 6.71
C VAL A 121 22.36 -11.55 7.27
N ARG A 122 23.09 -11.48 8.39
CA ARG A 122 23.39 -10.23 9.10
C ARG A 122 24.09 -9.19 8.22
N ASP A 123 25.01 -9.63 7.37
CA ASP A 123 25.78 -8.74 6.50
C ASP A 123 24.96 -8.19 5.31
N ASN A 124 23.83 -8.82 5.03
CA ASN A 124 22.94 -8.46 3.93
C ASN A 124 21.68 -7.71 4.39
N LEU A 125 21.52 -7.42 5.68
CA LEU A 125 20.39 -6.68 6.18
C LEU A 125 20.42 -5.21 5.75
N ARG A 126 19.25 -4.71 5.38
CA ARG A 126 19.01 -3.27 5.22
C ARG A 126 18.55 -2.69 6.56
N PRO A 127 18.86 -1.43 6.88
CA PRO A 127 18.36 -0.78 8.09
C PRO A 127 16.82 -0.80 8.13
N ALA A 128 16.25 -1.24 9.26
CA ALA A 128 14.81 -1.11 9.49
C ALA A 128 14.47 0.34 9.84
N ILE A 129 13.34 0.81 9.34
CA ILE A 129 12.78 2.11 9.67
C ILE A 129 11.64 1.90 10.65
N PHE A 130 11.60 2.69 11.69
CA PHE A 130 10.58 2.65 12.71
C PHE A 130 9.69 3.89 12.62
N VAL A 131 8.39 3.68 12.67
CA VAL A 131 7.38 4.74 12.61
C VAL A 131 6.34 4.55 13.70
N PRO A 132 5.83 5.63 14.33
CA PRO A 132 4.78 5.51 15.33
C PRO A 132 3.43 5.18 14.67
N GLU A 133 2.55 4.46 15.38
CA GLU A 133 1.18 4.15 14.98
C GLU A 133 0.38 5.40 14.60
N SER A 134 0.61 6.51 15.27
CA SER A 134 -0.09 7.79 15.09
C SER A 134 0.38 8.60 13.88
N LYS A 135 1.37 8.11 13.12
CA LYS A 135 1.86 8.80 11.93
C LYS A 135 0.79 8.83 10.85
N ARG A 136 0.59 9.98 10.20
CA ARG A 136 -0.35 10.10 9.07
C ARG A 136 0.17 9.43 7.82
N LEU A 137 -0.72 8.76 7.07
CA LEU A 137 -0.34 7.99 5.87
C LEU A 137 0.24 8.85 4.76
N ASN A 138 -0.26 10.05 4.55
CA ASN A 138 0.28 10.98 3.54
C ASN A 138 1.74 11.37 3.84
N ILE A 139 2.11 11.47 5.13
CA ILE A 139 3.48 11.75 5.55
C ILE A 139 4.34 10.50 5.36
N LEU A 140 3.82 9.32 5.76
CA LEU A 140 4.51 8.05 5.55
C LEU A 140 4.80 7.80 4.06
N LEU A 141 3.82 8.00 3.18
CA LEU A 141 4.00 7.84 1.74
C LEU A 141 5.09 8.76 1.18
N LYS A 142 5.13 10.01 1.66
CA LYS A 142 6.21 10.95 1.30
C LYS A 142 7.58 10.45 1.77
N ASP A 143 7.67 9.91 3.00
CA ASP A 143 8.91 9.37 3.56
C ASP A 143 9.38 8.14 2.77
N PHE A 144 8.49 7.21 2.44
CA PHE A 144 8.81 6.05 1.59
C PHE A 144 9.40 6.48 0.24
N ARG A 145 8.77 7.44 -0.43
CA ARG A 145 9.25 7.96 -1.72
C ARG A 145 10.58 8.68 -1.61
N THR A 146 10.77 9.51 -0.59
CA THR A 146 11.99 10.31 -0.41
C THR A 146 13.19 9.43 -0.07
N ASN A 147 13.00 8.45 0.81
CA ASN A 147 14.06 7.58 1.32
C ASN A 147 14.19 6.28 0.52
N ARG A 148 13.36 6.05 -0.49
CA ARG A 148 13.30 4.82 -1.30
C ARG A 148 13.12 3.57 -0.46
N ASN A 149 12.34 3.67 0.60
CA ASN A 149 11.97 2.56 1.44
C ASN A 149 10.58 2.05 1.07
N HIS A 150 10.34 0.77 1.27
CA HIS A 150 9.08 0.12 0.91
C HIS A 150 8.41 -0.56 2.11
N ILE A 151 9.08 -0.62 3.26
CA ILE A 151 8.57 -1.23 4.49
C ILE A 151 9.03 -0.41 5.69
N ALA A 152 8.18 -0.30 6.69
CA ALA A 152 8.49 0.30 7.98
C ALA A 152 7.92 -0.57 9.11
N ILE A 153 8.66 -0.66 10.20
CA ILE A 153 8.21 -1.30 11.44
C ILE A 153 7.43 -0.27 12.25
N VAL A 154 6.24 -0.66 12.70
CA VAL A 154 5.37 0.21 13.47
C VAL A 154 5.60 -0.03 14.95
N VAL A 155 5.71 1.05 15.71
CA VAL A 155 5.96 1.01 17.15
C VAL A 155 4.89 1.77 17.93
N ASP A 156 4.59 1.25 19.12
CA ASP A 156 3.72 1.90 20.10
C ASP A 156 4.42 3.02 20.86
N GLU A 157 3.72 3.65 21.81
CA GLU A 157 4.23 4.75 22.64
C GLU A 157 5.34 4.32 23.60
N TYR A 158 5.48 3.03 23.83
CA TYR A 158 6.49 2.43 24.71
C TYR A 158 7.71 1.91 23.95
N GLY A 159 7.69 2.02 22.61
CA GLY A 159 8.74 1.52 21.73
C GLY A 159 8.64 0.02 21.42
N GLY A 160 7.53 -0.62 21.78
CA GLY A 160 7.22 -2.00 21.40
C GLY A 160 6.79 -2.10 19.94
N VAL A 161 7.13 -3.20 19.27
CA VAL A 161 6.67 -3.45 17.89
C VAL A 161 5.19 -3.78 17.90
N SER A 162 4.37 -2.95 17.24
CA SER A 162 2.93 -3.13 17.07
C SER A 162 2.58 -3.81 15.75
N GLY A 163 3.42 -3.64 14.73
CA GLY A 163 3.16 -4.18 13.40
C GLY A 163 4.19 -3.75 12.38
N MET A 164 3.83 -3.87 11.12
CA MET A 164 4.58 -3.31 9.99
C MET A 164 3.62 -2.70 8.98
N VAL A 165 4.14 -1.87 8.09
CA VAL A 165 3.39 -1.25 7.00
C VAL A 165 4.29 -1.14 5.78
N THR A 166 3.73 -1.41 4.60
CA THR A 166 4.43 -1.30 3.32
C THR A 166 3.94 -0.09 2.53
N ILE A 167 4.66 0.29 1.47
CA ILE A 167 4.20 1.34 0.56
C ILE A 167 3.00 0.84 -0.24
N GLU A 168 2.97 -0.45 -0.52
CA GLU A 168 1.89 -1.15 -1.21
C GLU A 168 0.59 -0.99 -0.42
N ASP A 169 0.57 -1.21 0.92
CA ASP A 169 -0.59 -1.02 1.79
C ASP A 169 -1.14 0.42 1.74
N VAL A 170 -0.25 1.41 1.63
CA VAL A 170 -0.67 2.82 1.53
C VAL A 170 -1.25 3.12 0.15
N LEU A 171 -0.68 2.55 -0.93
CA LEU A 171 -1.17 2.75 -2.29
C LEU A 171 -2.53 2.09 -2.51
N GLU A 172 -2.76 0.93 -1.91
CA GLU A 172 -4.05 0.22 -1.93
C GLU A 172 -5.19 1.09 -1.39
N GLN A 173 -4.94 1.92 -0.38
CA GLN A 173 -5.94 2.88 0.13
C GLN A 173 -6.29 3.99 -0.88
N ILE A 174 -5.49 4.16 -1.92
CA ILE A 174 -5.71 5.17 -2.98
C ILE A 174 -6.37 4.55 -4.20
N VAL A 175 -5.84 3.40 -4.66
CA VAL A 175 -6.25 2.79 -5.92
C VAL A 175 -7.29 1.68 -5.75
N GLY A 176 -7.56 1.24 -4.51
CA GLY A 176 -8.36 0.04 -4.22
C GLY A 176 -7.54 -1.24 -4.37
N ASP A 177 -8.19 -2.38 -4.24
CA ASP A 177 -7.56 -3.68 -4.43
C ASP A 177 -6.91 -3.75 -5.82
N ILE A 178 -5.61 -3.95 -5.85
CA ILE A 178 -4.88 -4.23 -7.08
C ILE A 178 -5.02 -5.74 -7.26
N GLU A 179 -5.89 -6.16 -8.19
CA GLU A 179 -5.98 -7.57 -8.56
C GLU A 179 -4.58 -8.05 -8.97
N ASP A 180 -4.08 -9.06 -8.26
CA ASP A 180 -2.81 -9.69 -8.62
C ASP A 180 -2.99 -10.41 -9.96
N GLU A 181 -1.99 -10.37 -10.84
CA GLU A 181 -1.99 -11.05 -12.15
C GLU A 181 -2.22 -12.57 -12.04
N PHE A 182 -2.29 -13.10 -10.82
CA PHE A 182 -2.50 -14.52 -10.49
C PHE A 182 -3.86 -14.81 -9.85
N ASP A 183 -4.70 -13.80 -9.60
CA ASP A 183 -6.10 -14.01 -9.19
C ASP A 183 -6.93 -14.41 -10.42
N TYR A 184 -6.77 -15.66 -10.83
CA TYR A 184 -7.70 -16.27 -11.78
C TYR A 184 -9.05 -16.41 -11.09
N ASP A 185 -10.03 -15.68 -11.59
CA ASP A 185 -11.43 -15.83 -11.20
C ASP A 185 -11.88 -17.25 -11.58
N GLU A 186 -11.91 -18.16 -10.59
CA GLU A 186 -12.37 -19.55 -10.79
C GLU A 186 -13.86 -19.64 -11.26
N THR A 187 -14.52 -18.49 -11.42
CA THR A 187 -15.93 -18.42 -11.83
C THR A 187 -16.14 -18.17 -13.33
N GLU A 188 -15.10 -17.91 -14.13
CA GLU A 188 -15.22 -17.84 -15.59
C GLU A 188 -14.90 -19.18 -16.26
N ASP A 189 -15.66 -20.23 -15.94
CA ASP A 189 -15.81 -21.40 -16.78
C ASP A 189 -16.66 -21.06 -18.02
N ASN A 190 -16.11 -20.30 -18.94
CA ASN A 190 -16.65 -20.13 -20.27
C ASN A 190 -16.12 -21.23 -21.21
N ILE A 191 -16.39 -22.50 -20.87
CA ILE A 191 -16.39 -23.58 -21.86
C ILE A 191 -17.75 -23.52 -22.57
N ILE A 192 -17.81 -22.80 -23.66
CA ILE A 192 -18.90 -22.95 -24.63
C ILE A 192 -18.66 -24.28 -25.33
N GLU A 193 -19.34 -25.34 -24.89
CA GLU A 193 -19.48 -26.58 -25.65
C GLU A 193 -20.22 -26.28 -26.94
N ASP A 194 -19.49 -26.19 -28.05
CA ASP A 194 -20.04 -26.07 -29.39
C ASP A 194 -20.60 -27.46 -29.81
N GLN A 195 -21.82 -27.75 -29.37
CA GLN A 195 -22.62 -28.84 -29.94
C GLN A 195 -23.21 -28.35 -31.24
N GLU A 196 -22.59 -28.75 -32.33
CA GLU A 196 -23.27 -29.08 -33.60
C GLU A 196 -22.26 -29.21 -34.76
N ARG A 197 -21.89 -30.43 -35.05
CA ARG A 197 -21.72 -30.87 -36.46
C ARG A 197 -21.94 -32.38 -36.55
N GLN A 198 -23.19 -32.74 -36.67
CA GLN A 198 -23.56 -33.93 -37.42
C GLN A 198 -23.53 -33.58 -38.92
N PHE A 199 -22.68 -34.25 -39.66
CA PHE A 199 -22.94 -34.80 -41.00
C PHE A 199 -21.88 -35.87 -41.29
#